data_16c0655bb2b84e3e3f4553ce0cc9406f
#
_entry.id   16c0655bb2b84e3e3f4553ce0cc9406f
#
_cell.length_a   1.000
_cell.length_b   1.000
_cell.length_c   1.000
_cell.angle_alpha   90.00
_cell.angle_beta   90.00
_cell.angle_gamma   90.00
#
_symmetry.space_group_name_H-M   'P 1'
#
loop_
_entity.id
_entity.type
_entity.pdbx_description
1 polymer ?
#
loop_
_entity_poly.entity_id
_entity_poly.type
_entity_poly.pdbx_seq_one_letter_code
_entity_poly.pdbx_strand_id
1 'polypeptide(L)'
;STGIMAIAYAQLKKHLGISGGEIRVYDYGQQLAEIEKEILDLFEVDVVDMNNSFVGIEPGKWKEWILKDGTKSLMPAAFYPEKINGKFAIRDHTGRVALEMPENSLYFDSVNPPLENIKSINDINSYQWNYFSDEELRLMEKKAKYLYENTEYAVMTGFGGNMLEGPQELRGWMNYMSDLALGDNYVDELLGKFFEVYLTNLKMLLQSVGKYIQLIQMGDDMGTQANPIISPDLYRDKIKPYHKKLYRYIQENSDVFVF
;
A
#
# COMPACT_ATOMS: atom_id res chain seq x y z
N SER A 1 -3.31 -6.34 8.02
CA SER A 1 -2.36 -7.45 8.11
C SER A 1 -1.03 -6.99 7.57
N THR A 2 0.04 -7.25 8.29
CA THR A 2 1.39 -7.01 7.82
C THR A 2 1.84 -8.17 6.93
N GLY A 3 2.45 -7.85 5.78
CA GLY A 3 3.08 -8.86 4.94
C GLY A 3 4.32 -9.46 5.60
N ILE A 4 4.81 -10.57 5.08
CA ILE A 4 6.10 -11.17 5.48
C ILE A 4 7.21 -10.71 4.55
N MET A 5 8.33 -10.27 5.09
CA MET A 5 9.50 -9.93 4.27
C MET A 5 10.00 -11.16 3.50
N ALA A 6 10.43 -10.95 2.26
CA ALA A 6 10.86 -12.04 1.36
C ALA A 6 12.01 -12.89 1.94
N ILE A 7 12.96 -12.27 2.63
CA ILE A 7 14.04 -12.97 3.35
C ILE A 7 13.47 -13.88 4.44
N ALA A 8 12.54 -13.37 5.25
CA ALA A 8 11.89 -14.16 6.30
C ALA A 8 11.01 -15.27 5.72
N TYR A 9 10.31 -14.99 4.62
CA TYR A 9 9.52 -15.98 3.91
C TYR A 9 10.36 -17.15 3.36
N ALA A 10 11.51 -16.83 2.76
CA ALA A 10 12.46 -17.86 2.30
C ALA A 10 12.97 -18.74 3.45
N GLN A 11 13.26 -18.13 4.61
CA GLN A 11 13.66 -18.87 5.81
C GLN A 11 12.51 -19.72 6.37
N LEU A 12 11.28 -19.23 6.35
CA LEU A 12 10.10 -19.99 6.74
C LEU A 12 9.92 -21.23 5.85
N LYS A 13 9.98 -21.10 4.52
CA LYS A 13 9.92 -22.22 3.58
C LYS A 13 11.00 -23.27 3.88
N LYS A 14 12.23 -22.82 4.09
CA LYS A 14 13.33 -23.69 4.46
C LYS A 14 13.07 -24.43 5.78
N HIS A 15 12.54 -23.75 6.79
CA HIS A 15 12.18 -24.36 8.09
C HIS A 15 11.10 -25.43 7.94
N LEU A 16 10.11 -25.19 7.07
CA LEU A 16 9.02 -26.11 6.77
C LEU A 16 9.44 -27.25 5.82
N GLY A 17 10.68 -27.27 5.32
CA GLY A 17 11.14 -28.28 4.36
C GLY A 17 10.59 -28.11 2.94
N ILE A 18 10.03 -26.93 2.63
CA ILE A 18 9.45 -26.63 1.31
C ILE A 18 10.53 -26.06 0.41
N SER A 19 10.95 -26.85 -0.58
CA SER A 19 12.03 -26.48 -1.51
C SER A 19 11.54 -25.99 -2.88
N GLY A 20 10.26 -26.19 -3.21
CA GLY A 20 9.65 -25.77 -4.46
C GLY A 20 9.22 -24.29 -4.47
N GLY A 21 8.73 -23.85 -5.62
CA GLY A 21 8.17 -22.52 -5.82
C GLY A 21 9.21 -21.39 -5.92
N GLU A 22 8.73 -20.16 -5.84
CA GLU A 22 9.52 -18.94 -6.06
C GLU A 22 9.32 -17.94 -4.92
N ILE A 23 10.33 -17.15 -4.65
CA ILE A 23 10.19 -15.99 -3.74
C ILE A 23 9.86 -14.76 -4.59
N ARG A 24 8.59 -14.44 -4.71
CA ARG A 24 8.11 -13.24 -5.44
C ARG A 24 7.90 -12.10 -4.48
N VAL A 25 8.43 -10.93 -4.82
CA VAL A 25 8.29 -9.70 -4.01
C VAL A 25 7.25 -8.81 -4.68
N TYR A 26 6.07 -8.71 -4.11
CA TYR A 26 5.01 -7.86 -4.67
C TYR A 26 5.16 -6.39 -4.25
N ASP A 27 5.61 -6.14 -3.03
CA ASP A 27 5.95 -4.82 -2.51
C ASP A 27 7.47 -4.67 -2.42
N TYR A 28 8.04 -4.01 -3.40
CA TYR A 28 9.49 -3.79 -3.42
C TYR A 28 9.95 -2.73 -2.42
N GLY A 29 9.07 -1.83 -1.96
CA GLY A 29 9.37 -0.84 -0.92
C GLY A 29 9.71 -1.52 0.39
N GLN A 30 8.80 -2.32 0.90
CA GLN A 30 8.96 -3.07 2.15
C GLN A 30 9.57 -4.46 1.95
N GLN A 31 9.87 -4.87 0.72
CA GLN A 31 10.41 -6.19 0.37
C GLN A 31 9.50 -7.36 0.81
N LEU A 32 8.16 -7.20 0.64
CA LEU A 32 7.17 -8.20 1.07
C LEU A 32 6.95 -9.27 0.02
N ALA A 33 6.86 -10.52 0.47
CA ALA A 33 6.67 -11.68 -0.38
C ALA A 33 5.19 -11.96 -0.69
N GLU A 34 4.92 -12.36 -1.93
CA GLU A 34 3.68 -13.04 -2.30
C GLU A 34 3.68 -14.43 -1.66
N ILE A 35 2.59 -14.80 -0.99
CA ILE A 35 2.50 -16.09 -0.31
C ILE A 35 1.92 -17.12 -1.26
N GLU A 36 2.64 -18.22 -1.44
CA GLU A 36 2.24 -19.33 -2.30
C GLU A 36 1.07 -20.11 -1.68
N LYS A 37 0.21 -20.66 -2.56
CA LYS A 37 -0.98 -21.41 -2.14
C LYS A 37 -0.65 -22.56 -1.18
N GLU A 38 0.45 -23.28 -1.40
CA GLU A 38 0.89 -24.38 -0.53
C GLU A 38 1.08 -23.92 0.93
N ILE A 39 1.60 -22.70 1.14
CA ILE A 39 1.80 -22.13 2.47
C ILE A 39 0.47 -21.69 3.06
N LEU A 40 -0.41 -21.07 2.26
CA LEU A 40 -1.75 -20.68 2.72
C LEU A 40 -2.56 -21.90 3.17
N ASP A 41 -2.52 -22.97 2.39
CA ASP A 41 -3.20 -24.23 2.72
C ASP A 41 -2.61 -24.90 3.97
N LEU A 42 -1.28 -24.90 4.11
CA LEU A 42 -0.60 -25.46 5.27
C LEU A 42 -0.97 -24.75 6.58
N PHE A 43 -1.17 -23.44 6.52
CA PHE A 43 -1.57 -22.63 7.68
C PHE A 43 -3.08 -22.46 7.82
N GLU A 44 -3.88 -23.15 7.00
CA GLU A 44 -5.34 -23.11 7.03
C GLU A 44 -5.87 -21.67 6.99
N VAL A 45 -5.31 -20.86 6.06
CA VAL A 45 -5.68 -19.44 5.94
C VAL A 45 -7.08 -19.30 5.35
N ASP A 46 -7.96 -18.51 5.98
CA ASP A 46 -9.33 -18.31 5.53
C ASP A 46 -9.50 -17.13 4.55
N VAL A 47 -8.58 -16.16 4.58
CA VAL A 47 -8.69 -14.89 3.84
C VAL A 47 -7.46 -14.62 3.01
N VAL A 48 -7.64 -14.27 1.74
CA VAL A 48 -6.54 -13.84 0.86
C VAL A 48 -6.76 -12.43 0.34
N ASP A 49 -5.71 -11.64 0.29
CA ASP A 49 -5.74 -10.33 -0.34
C ASP A 49 -5.50 -10.45 -1.86
N MET A 50 -6.44 -9.95 -2.65
CA MET A 50 -6.36 -10.03 -4.12
C MET A 50 -5.14 -9.32 -4.70
N ASN A 51 -4.58 -8.33 -4.00
CA ASN A 51 -3.45 -7.54 -4.51
C ASN A 51 -2.12 -8.29 -4.41
N ASN A 52 -1.97 -9.13 -3.39
CA ASN A 52 -0.74 -9.85 -3.07
C ASN A 52 -0.89 -11.38 -3.01
N SER A 53 -1.93 -11.91 -3.66
CA SER A 53 -2.20 -13.33 -3.71
C SER A 53 -1.44 -14.03 -4.85
N PHE A 54 -1.35 -15.37 -4.74
CA PHE A 54 -0.77 -16.28 -5.73
C PHE A 54 -1.41 -16.24 -7.13
N VAL A 55 -2.46 -15.47 -7.35
CA VAL A 55 -3.12 -15.24 -8.65
C VAL A 55 -2.27 -14.32 -9.50
N GLY A 56 -1.16 -14.81 -9.81
CA GLY A 56 -0.03 -14.24 -10.50
C GLY A 56 -0.21 -13.02 -11.39
N ILE A 57 0.75 -12.13 -11.29
CA ILE A 57 1.11 -11.20 -12.36
C ILE A 57 1.48 -12.06 -13.58
N GLU A 58 0.99 -11.67 -14.75
CA GLU A 58 1.19 -12.39 -16.00
C GLU A 58 2.68 -12.69 -16.28
N PRO A 59 2.99 -13.82 -16.96
CA PRO A 59 4.36 -14.12 -17.35
C PRO A 59 5.02 -12.94 -18.08
N GLY A 60 6.28 -12.63 -17.72
CA GLY A 60 7.03 -11.50 -18.28
C GLY A 60 7.00 -10.21 -17.47
N LYS A 61 6.17 -10.12 -16.43
CA LYS A 61 6.17 -8.98 -15.50
C LYS A 61 7.13 -9.12 -14.31
N TRP A 62 7.91 -10.18 -14.28
CA TRP A 62 8.90 -10.48 -13.24
C TRP A 62 10.31 -10.55 -13.81
N LYS A 63 11.30 -10.20 -12.97
CA LYS A 63 12.73 -10.37 -13.26
C LYS A 63 13.47 -10.92 -12.06
N GLU A 64 14.54 -11.68 -12.31
CA GLU A 64 15.41 -12.20 -11.27
C GLU A 64 16.07 -11.07 -10.47
N TRP A 65 16.14 -11.27 -9.18
CA TRP A 65 16.80 -10.40 -8.23
C TRP A 65 17.43 -11.20 -7.09
N ILE A 66 18.53 -10.71 -6.57
CA ILE A 66 19.17 -11.29 -5.39
C ILE A 66 18.96 -10.35 -4.21
N LEU A 67 18.29 -10.86 -3.18
CA LEU A 67 18.09 -10.11 -1.93
C LEU A 67 19.43 -9.96 -1.17
N LYS A 68 19.46 -9.10 -0.17
CA LYS A 68 20.68 -8.77 0.57
C LYS A 68 21.35 -9.97 1.26
N ASP A 69 20.58 -10.95 1.66
CA ASP A 69 21.08 -12.20 2.27
C ASP A 69 21.52 -13.27 1.26
N GLY A 70 21.46 -12.95 -0.05
CA GLY A 70 21.78 -13.88 -1.13
C GLY A 70 20.58 -14.72 -1.61
N THR A 71 19.40 -14.55 -1.04
CA THR A 71 18.18 -15.25 -1.46
C THR A 71 17.82 -14.86 -2.90
N LYS A 72 17.64 -15.85 -3.76
CA LYS A 72 17.11 -15.65 -5.11
C LYS A 72 15.63 -15.30 -5.03
N SER A 73 15.22 -14.27 -5.74
CA SER A 73 13.84 -13.78 -5.76
C SER A 73 13.45 -13.28 -7.13
N LEU A 74 12.15 -13.00 -7.29
CA LEU A 74 11.59 -12.31 -8.44
C LEU A 74 11.04 -10.97 -7.97
N MET A 75 11.43 -9.90 -8.66
CA MET A 75 10.93 -8.54 -8.48
C MET A 75 10.02 -8.15 -9.65
N PRO A 76 9.08 -7.22 -9.47
CA PRO A 76 8.35 -6.64 -10.60
C PRO A 76 9.30 -6.15 -11.70
N ALA A 77 8.96 -6.38 -12.96
CA ALA A 77 9.81 -5.95 -14.07
C ALA A 77 10.12 -4.45 -14.07
N ALA A 78 9.20 -3.63 -13.51
CA ALA A 78 9.37 -2.18 -13.36
C ALA A 78 10.31 -1.77 -12.19
N PHE A 79 10.82 -2.70 -11.40
CA PHE A 79 11.76 -2.40 -10.33
C PHE A 79 13.17 -2.14 -10.90
N TYR A 80 13.60 -0.90 -10.95
CA TYR A 80 14.92 -0.46 -11.45
C TYR A 80 15.63 0.44 -10.45
N PRO A 81 16.18 -0.12 -9.35
CA PRO A 81 16.96 0.66 -8.40
C PRO A 81 18.30 1.07 -9.01
N GLU A 82 18.67 2.33 -8.82
CA GLU A 82 20.00 2.86 -9.12
C GLU A 82 20.88 2.78 -7.87
N LYS A 83 22.18 2.61 -8.03
CA LYS A 83 23.12 2.72 -6.90
C LYS A 83 23.69 4.13 -6.86
N ILE A 84 23.26 4.92 -5.87
CA ILE A 84 23.70 6.32 -5.69
C ILE A 84 24.36 6.41 -4.31
N ASN A 85 25.62 6.83 -4.25
CA ASN A 85 26.38 7.01 -2.99
C ASN A 85 26.31 5.81 -2.04
N GLY A 86 26.38 4.59 -2.58
CA GLY A 86 26.32 3.35 -1.78
C GLY A 86 24.91 2.86 -1.42
N LYS A 87 23.86 3.65 -1.64
CA LYS A 87 22.45 3.30 -1.40
C LYS A 87 21.77 2.87 -2.69
N PHE A 88 20.75 2.04 -2.59
CA PHE A 88 19.80 1.86 -3.69
C PHE A 88 18.77 2.99 -3.66
N ALA A 89 18.48 3.55 -4.82
CA ALA A 89 17.50 4.61 -4.99
C ALA A 89 16.53 4.28 -6.13
N ILE A 90 15.28 4.67 -5.99
CA ILE A 90 14.24 4.53 -7.02
C ILE A 90 13.70 5.91 -7.33
N ARG A 91 13.64 6.22 -8.63
CA ARG A 91 13.05 7.46 -9.12
C ARG A 91 11.58 7.28 -9.46
N ASP A 92 10.82 8.33 -9.20
CA ASP A 92 9.46 8.44 -9.71
C ASP A 92 9.44 8.84 -11.20
N HIS A 93 8.23 8.96 -11.76
CA HIS A 93 8.02 9.35 -13.16
C HIS A 93 8.52 10.76 -13.53
N THR A 94 8.78 11.61 -12.53
CA THR A 94 9.38 12.96 -12.73
C THR A 94 10.90 12.95 -12.72
N GLY A 95 11.52 11.79 -12.42
CA GLY A 95 12.97 11.63 -12.27
C GLY A 95 13.50 11.99 -10.87
N ARG A 96 12.62 12.37 -9.94
CA ARG A 96 12.97 12.62 -8.54
C ARG A 96 13.26 11.31 -7.83
N VAL A 97 14.32 11.24 -6.99
CA VAL A 97 14.54 10.11 -6.10
C VAL A 97 13.41 10.11 -5.06
N ALA A 98 12.52 9.14 -5.15
CA ALA A 98 11.36 9.00 -4.25
C ALA A 98 11.59 8.01 -3.12
N LEU A 99 12.39 6.97 -3.36
CA LEU A 99 12.70 5.93 -2.38
C LEU A 99 14.21 5.73 -2.30
N GLU A 100 14.74 5.54 -1.09
CA GLU A 100 16.13 5.14 -0.85
C GLU A 100 16.18 3.95 0.12
N MET A 101 17.02 2.96 -0.19
CA MET A 101 17.36 1.88 0.75
C MET A 101 18.79 2.11 1.24
N PRO A 102 18.99 2.51 2.52
CA PRO A 102 20.31 2.61 3.12
C PRO A 102 21.07 1.28 3.08
N GLU A 103 22.41 1.34 3.11
CA GLU A 103 23.25 0.14 3.00
C GLU A 103 22.92 -0.91 4.07
N ASN A 104 22.56 -0.49 5.28
CA ASN A 104 22.20 -1.36 6.40
C ASN A 104 20.70 -1.60 6.57
N SER A 105 19.84 -1.08 5.67
CA SER A 105 18.41 -1.32 5.70
C SER A 105 18.02 -2.54 4.84
N LEU A 106 16.88 -3.13 5.15
CA LEU A 106 16.27 -4.22 4.38
C LEU A 106 15.07 -3.77 3.55
N TYR A 107 14.69 -2.50 3.62
CA TYR A 107 13.55 -1.90 2.92
C TYR A 107 13.88 -0.46 2.50
N PHE A 108 13.06 0.10 1.64
CA PHE A 108 13.20 1.47 1.18
C PHE A 108 12.44 2.44 2.08
N ASP A 109 13.07 3.57 2.36
CA ASP A 109 12.43 4.72 3.00
C ASP A 109 11.95 5.70 1.93
N SER A 110 10.78 6.33 2.14
CA SER A 110 10.33 7.45 1.33
C SER A 110 11.19 8.68 1.60
N VAL A 111 11.67 9.32 0.52
CA VAL A 111 12.51 10.51 0.59
C VAL A 111 12.01 11.57 -0.39
N ASN A 112 12.40 12.83 -0.14
CA ASN A 112 12.04 13.97 -0.99
C ASN A 112 10.53 14.06 -1.29
N PRO A 113 9.67 14.24 -0.31
CA PRO A 113 8.23 14.33 -0.50
C PRO A 113 7.85 15.38 -1.55
N PRO A 114 6.92 15.09 -2.47
CA PRO A 114 6.63 15.99 -3.60
C PRO A 114 6.06 17.35 -3.20
N LEU A 115 5.38 17.42 -2.06
CA LEU A 115 4.82 18.66 -1.50
C LEU A 115 5.59 19.15 -0.27
N GLU A 116 6.86 18.73 -0.10
CA GLU A 116 7.69 19.15 1.03
C GLU A 116 7.78 20.68 1.15
N ASN A 117 7.95 21.35 0.02
CA ASN A 117 8.21 22.79 -0.04
C ASN A 117 7.05 23.59 -0.66
N ILE A 118 5.79 23.25 -0.29
CA ILE A 118 4.62 24.03 -0.74
C ILE A 118 4.70 25.47 -0.28
N LYS A 119 4.30 26.37 -1.18
CA LYS A 119 4.28 27.82 -0.94
C LYS A 119 2.87 28.38 -0.98
N SER A 120 1.93 27.63 -1.52
CA SER A 120 0.55 28.04 -1.69
C SER A 120 -0.39 26.84 -1.78
N ILE A 121 -1.67 27.06 -1.55
CA ILE A 121 -2.75 26.08 -1.79
C ILE A 121 -2.76 25.61 -3.27
N ASN A 122 -2.34 26.47 -4.20
CA ASN A 122 -2.27 26.09 -5.61
C ASN A 122 -1.28 24.95 -5.87
N ASP A 123 -0.25 24.80 -5.06
CA ASP A 123 0.71 23.68 -5.21
C ASP A 123 0.03 22.34 -4.92
N ILE A 124 -0.89 22.30 -3.95
CA ILE A 124 -1.71 21.12 -3.64
C ILE A 124 -2.69 20.84 -4.79
N ASN A 125 -3.37 21.87 -5.28
CA ASN A 125 -4.38 21.75 -6.32
C ASN A 125 -3.79 21.37 -7.69
N SER A 126 -2.58 21.81 -7.98
CA SER A 126 -1.87 21.51 -9.23
C SER A 126 -1.07 20.19 -9.18
N TYR A 127 -0.98 19.54 -8.01
CA TYR A 127 -0.31 18.26 -7.89
C TYR A 127 -1.05 17.20 -8.74
N GLN A 128 -0.29 16.32 -9.39
CA GLN A 128 -0.87 15.23 -10.18
C GLN A 128 -1.32 14.10 -9.26
N TRP A 129 -2.60 14.11 -8.90
CA TRP A 129 -3.21 13.10 -8.04
C TRP A 129 -3.42 11.79 -8.79
N ASN A 130 -3.21 10.67 -8.09
CA ASN A 130 -3.33 9.34 -8.67
C ASN A 130 -4.77 8.82 -8.56
N TYR A 131 -5.39 8.61 -9.70
CA TYR A 131 -6.67 7.91 -9.83
C TYR A 131 -6.43 6.55 -10.49
N PHE A 132 -7.21 5.55 -10.12
CA PHE A 132 -7.17 4.26 -10.79
C PHE A 132 -7.48 4.43 -12.28
N SER A 133 -6.65 3.80 -13.11
CA SER A 133 -6.91 3.68 -14.54
C SER A 133 -7.87 2.53 -14.82
N ASP A 134 -8.52 2.56 -15.98
CA ASP A 134 -9.37 1.46 -16.45
C ASP A 134 -8.60 0.13 -16.57
N GLU A 135 -7.31 0.18 -16.89
CA GLU A 135 -6.47 -1.01 -16.98
C GLU A 135 -6.21 -1.63 -15.60
N GLU A 136 -5.88 -0.83 -14.60
CA GLU A 136 -5.71 -1.28 -13.22
C GLU A 136 -7.01 -1.90 -12.69
N LEU A 137 -8.14 -1.23 -12.89
CA LEU A 137 -9.45 -1.74 -12.44
C LEU A 137 -9.83 -3.06 -13.11
N ARG A 138 -9.59 -3.21 -14.43
CA ARG A 138 -9.81 -4.49 -15.13
C ARG A 138 -8.91 -5.61 -14.58
N LEU A 139 -7.65 -5.28 -14.26
CA LEU A 139 -6.73 -6.25 -13.69
C LEU A 139 -7.18 -6.68 -12.28
N MET A 140 -7.59 -5.71 -11.46
CA MET A 140 -8.15 -5.97 -10.12
C MET A 140 -9.42 -6.84 -10.21
N GLU A 141 -10.34 -6.50 -11.11
CA GLU A 141 -11.57 -7.29 -11.33
C GLU A 141 -11.24 -8.74 -11.76
N LYS A 142 -10.30 -8.91 -12.70
CA LYS A 142 -9.85 -10.24 -13.14
C LYS A 142 -9.31 -11.07 -11.99
N LYS A 143 -8.49 -10.48 -11.13
CA LYS A 143 -7.92 -11.16 -9.96
C LYS A 143 -8.98 -11.51 -8.91
N ALA A 144 -9.81 -10.54 -8.53
CA ALA A 144 -10.86 -10.73 -7.54
C ALA A 144 -11.85 -11.81 -8.00
N LYS A 145 -12.29 -11.74 -9.26
CA LYS A 145 -13.18 -12.73 -9.88
C LYS A 145 -12.57 -14.13 -9.87
N TYR A 146 -11.30 -14.25 -10.27
CA TYR A 146 -10.61 -15.55 -10.28
C TYR A 146 -10.57 -16.17 -8.88
N LEU A 147 -10.19 -15.41 -7.86
CA LEU A 147 -10.16 -15.90 -6.48
C LEU A 147 -11.55 -16.32 -6.01
N TYR A 148 -12.55 -15.49 -6.26
CA TYR A 148 -13.93 -15.74 -5.87
C TYR A 148 -14.52 -16.99 -6.52
N GLU A 149 -14.23 -17.24 -7.80
CA GLU A 149 -14.81 -18.37 -8.57
C GLU A 149 -14.01 -19.68 -8.43
N ASN A 150 -12.73 -19.64 -8.04
CA ASN A 150 -11.83 -20.79 -8.11
C ASN A 150 -11.20 -21.17 -6.77
N THR A 151 -11.58 -20.53 -5.67
CA THR A 151 -11.04 -20.82 -4.34
C THR A 151 -12.14 -20.78 -3.28
N GLU A 152 -11.87 -21.39 -2.13
CA GLU A 152 -12.75 -21.35 -0.96
C GLU A 152 -12.40 -20.19 0.01
N TYR A 153 -11.38 -19.38 -0.31
CA TYR A 153 -10.98 -18.27 0.55
C TYR A 153 -12.00 -17.13 0.49
N ALA A 154 -12.19 -16.44 1.60
CA ALA A 154 -12.75 -15.11 1.57
C ALA A 154 -11.75 -14.15 0.90
N VAL A 155 -12.23 -13.37 -0.06
CA VAL A 155 -11.38 -12.43 -0.82
C VAL A 155 -11.41 -11.07 -0.16
N MET A 156 -10.23 -10.55 0.14
CA MET A 156 -10.03 -9.21 0.69
C MET A 156 -9.30 -8.32 -0.34
N THR A 157 -9.51 -7.02 -0.24
CA THR A 157 -8.64 -6.02 -0.88
C THR A 157 -8.18 -4.99 0.13
N GLY A 158 -6.89 -4.66 0.13
CA GLY A 158 -6.37 -3.49 0.82
C GLY A 158 -6.69 -2.23 0.00
N PHE A 159 -7.36 -1.27 0.61
CA PHE A 159 -7.60 0.04 0.01
C PHE A 159 -6.79 1.14 0.71
N GLY A 160 -6.59 1.00 2.03
CA GLY A 160 -5.93 2.01 2.87
C GLY A 160 -6.93 3.04 3.38
N GLY A 161 -7.09 4.15 2.66
CA GLY A 161 -7.89 5.28 3.16
C GLY A 161 -7.17 6.07 4.25
N ASN A 162 -5.85 6.01 4.25
CA ASN A 162 -4.89 6.52 5.23
C ASN A 162 -4.90 8.06 5.28
N MET A 163 -5.85 8.63 6.01
CA MET A 163 -6.03 10.09 6.11
C MET A 163 -4.98 10.77 6.98
N LEU A 164 -4.27 10.03 7.84
CA LEU A 164 -3.12 10.51 8.62
C LEU A 164 -1.80 10.22 7.91
N GLU A 165 -1.57 8.97 7.49
CA GLU A 165 -0.29 8.56 6.87
C GLU A 165 -0.15 9.05 5.43
N GLY A 166 -1.20 9.00 4.63
CA GLY A 166 -1.12 9.39 3.22
C GLY A 166 -0.59 10.79 2.98
N PRO A 167 -1.08 11.84 3.66
CA PRO A 167 -0.52 13.18 3.57
C PRO A 167 0.94 13.29 4.03
N GLN A 168 1.41 12.41 4.95
CA GLN A 168 2.81 12.39 5.38
C GLN A 168 3.75 12.02 4.23
N GLU A 169 3.35 11.12 3.33
CA GLU A 169 4.16 10.74 2.16
C GLU A 169 4.32 11.89 1.17
N LEU A 170 3.31 12.75 1.04
CA LEU A 170 3.36 13.89 0.14
C LEU A 170 4.02 15.12 0.75
N ARG A 171 3.71 15.44 2.00
CA ARG A 171 4.17 16.65 2.69
C ARG A 171 5.49 16.44 3.44
N GLY A 172 5.85 15.20 3.72
CA GLY A 172 6.88 14.80 4.66
C GLY A 172 6.37 14.79 6.09
N TRP A 173 6.77 13.79 6.87
CA TRP A 173 6.27 13.56 8.22
C TRP A 173 6.39 14.79 9.13
N MET A 174 7.59 15.40 9.18
CA MET A 174 7.84 16.55 10.06
C MET A 174 6.98 17.76 9.70
N ASN A 175 6.89 18.07 8.40
CA ASN A 175 6.10 19.21 7.93
C ASN A 175 4.61 18.98 8.19
N TYR A 176 4.09 17.80 7.83
CA TYR A 176 2.68 17.49 8.01
C TYR A 176 2.26 17.49 9.49
N MET A 177 3.08 16.91 10.38
CA MET A 177 2.79 16.92 11.82
C MET A 177 2.84 18.35 12.40
N SER A 178 3.76 19.18 11.91
CA SER A 178 3.83 20.59 12.31
C SER A 178 2.61 21.38 11.83
N ASP A 179 2.25 21.20 10.56
CA ASP A 179 1.09 21.84 9.94
C ASP A 179 -0.22 21.46 10.67
N LEU A 180 -0.37 20.17 11.04
CA LEU A 180 -1.49 19.66 11.85
C LEU A 180 -1.55 20.33 13.24
N ALA A 181 -0.39 20.39 13.92
CA ALA A 181 -0.32 20.94 15.28
C ALA A 181 -0.57 22.45 15.32
N LEU A 182 -0.16 23.17 14.29
CA LEU A 182 -0.34 24.63 14.17
C LEU A 182 -1.72 25.01 13.60
N GLY A 183 -2.45 24.05 13.02
CA GLY A 183 -3.74 24.32 12.36
C GLY A 183 -3.57 25.13 11.08
N ASP A 184 -2.50 24.88 10.32
CA ASP A 184 -2.24 25.56 9.07
C ASP A 184 -3.32 25.26 8.03
N ASN A 185 -3.70 26.26 7.23
CA ASN A 185 -4.70 26.13 6.17
C ASN A 185 -4.35 25.08 5.10
N TYR A 186 -3.06 24.78 4.92
CA TYR A 186 -2.62 23.72 4.01
C TYR A 186 -3.11 22.33 4.41
N VAL A 187 -3.26 22.07 5.71
CA VAL A 187 -3.75 20.79 6.22
C VAL A 187 -5.17 20.51 5.76
N ASP A 188 -6.05 21.50 5.92
CA ASP A 188 -7.47 21.33 5.58
C ASP A 188 -7.65 21.13 4.06
N GLU A 189 -6.88 21.88 3.25
CA GLU A 189 -6.88 21.70 1.79
C GLU A 189 -6.31 20.33 1.39
N LEU A 190 -5.18 19.92 1.97
CA LEU A 190 -4.52 18.66 1.70
C LEU A 190 -5.42 17.47 2.07
N LEU A 191 -6.02 17.50 3.27
CA LEU A 191 -6.96 16.46 3.71
C LEU A 191 -8.23 16.43 2.86
N GLY A 192 -8.75 17.60 2.49
CA GLY A 192 -9.91 17.70 1.60
C GLY A 192 -9.64 17.05 0.24
N LYS A 193 -8.47 17.33 -0.33
CA LYS A 193 -8.06 16.77 -1.63
C LYS A 193 -7.77 15.28 -1.55
N PHE A 194 -7.06 14.83 -0.51
CA PHE A 194 -6.87 13.40 -0.24
C PHE A 194 -8.20 12.65 -0.16
N PHE A 195 -9.15 13.19 0.59
CA PHE A 195 -10.47 12.60 0.73
C PHE A 195 -11.21 12.50 -0.61
N GLU A 196 -11.18 13.55 -1.43
CA GLU A 196 -11.78 13.55 -2.78
C GLU A 196 -11.22 12.42 -3.64
N VAL A 197 -9.88 12.29 -3.66
CA VAL A 197 -9.17 11.25 -4.42
C VAL A 197 -9.51 9.86 -3.89
N TYR A 198 -9.42 9.66 -2.58
CA TYR A 198 -9.75 8.37 -1.96
C TYR A 198 -11.22 7.98 -2.19
N LEU A 199 -12.15 8.91 -2.02
CA LEU A 199 -13.57 8.62 -2.26
C LEU A 199 -13.83 8.26 -3.73
N THR A 200 -13.17 8.94 -4.66
CA THR A 200 -13.28 8.65 -6.09
C THR A 200 -12.72 7.25 -6.40
N ASN A 201 -11.51 6.95 -5.94
CA ASN A 201 -10.89 5.64 -6.12
C ASN A 201 -11.70 4.51 -5.44
N LEU A 202 -12.23 4.77 -4.25
CA LEU A 202 -13.08 3.81 -3.54
C LEU A 202 -14.36 3.47 -4.32
N LYS A 203 -15.00 4.48 -4.93
CA LYS A 203 -16.17 4.28 -5.80
C LYS A 203 -15.82 3.39 -6.99
N MET A 204 -14.74 3.72 -7.69
CA MET A 204 -14.26 2.96 -8.85
C MET A 204 -13.92 1.52 -8.47
N LEU A 205 -13.21 1.33 -7.35
CA LEU A 205 -12.85 0.01 -6.85
C LEU A 205 -14.09 -0.84 -6.53
N LEU A 206 -15.02 -0.32 -5.73
CA LEU A 206 -16.23 -1.07 -5.36
C LEU A 206 -17.12 -1.39 -6.57
N GLN A 207 -17.21 -0.50 -7.55
CA GLN A 207 -17.93 -0.77 -8.82
C GLN A 207 -17.27 -1.91 -9.59
N SER A 208 -15.93 -2.00 -9.58
CA SER A 208 -15.18 -3.03 -10.31
C SER A 208 -15.20 -4.38 -9.57
N VAL A 209 -14.82 -4.39 -8.29
CA VAL A 209 -14.54 -5.64 -7.56
C VAL A 209 -15.54 -5.96 -6.45
N GLY A 210 -16.42 -5.04 -6.06
CA GLY A 210 -17.28 -5.18 -4.86
C GLY A 210 -18.10 -6.46 -4.80
N LYS A 211 -18.53 -7.00 -5.94
CA LYS A 211 -19.27 -8.27 -6.04
C LYS A 211 -18.41 -9.54 -5.84
N TYR A 212 -17.09 -9.40 -5.85
CA TYR A 212 -16.16 -10.53 -5.76
C TYR A 212 -15.34 -10.54 -4.48
N ILE A 213 -15.46 -9.50 -3.66
CA ILE A 213 -14.73 -9.39 -2.39
C ILE A 213 -15.69 -9.43 -1.21
N GLN A 214 -15.26 -10.03 -0.10
CA GLN A 214 -16.02 -10.05 1.16
C GLN A 214 -15.51 -8.99 2.13
N LEU A 215 -14.23 -8.62 2.03
CA LEU A 215 -13.62 -7.68 2.96
C LEU A 215 -12.87 -6.58 2.21
N ILE A 216 -12.92 -5.36 2.77
CA ILE A 216 -12.05 -4.26 2.39
C ILE A 216 -11.25 -3.82 3.61
N GLN A 217 -9.93 -3.88 3.51
CA GLN A 217 -9.04 -3.40 4.56
C GLN A 217 -8.86 -1.90 4.42
N MET A 218 -9.25 -1.21 5.48
CA MET A 218 -9.01 0.22 5.66
C MET A 218 -7.97 0.37 6.77
N GLY A 219 -7.14 1.38 6.69
CA GLY A 219 -6.09 1.53 7.69
C GLY A 219 -5.60 2.95 7.82
N ASP A 220 -4.94 3.20 8.93
CA ASP A 220 -4.14 4.38 9.18
C ASP A 220 -3.29 4.09 10.42
N ASP A 221 -2.00 4.33 10.40
CA ASP A 221 -1.17 4.16 11.59
C ASP A 221 -1.36 5.33 12.54
N MET A 222 -2.02 5.05 13.66
CA MET A 222 -2.43 6.05 14.66
C MET A 222 -1.57 6.02 15.91
N GLY A 223 -0.61 5.12 16.00
CA GLY A 223 0.10 4.87 17.23
C GLY A 223 1.58 4.57 17.12
N THR A 224 2.30 4.86 18.18
CA THR A 224 3.66 4.38 18.43
C THR A 224 3.60 3.26 19.47
N GLN A 225 4.75 2.69 19.83
CA GLN A 225 4.83 1.68 20.88
C GLN A 225 4.38 2.18 22.26
N ALA A 226 4.34 3.49 22.47
CA ALA A 226 4.05 4.07 23.77
C ALA A 226 2.81 4.97 23.81
N ASN A 227 2.51 5.68 22.71
CA ASN A 227 1.48 6.72 22.67
C ASN A 227 0.82 6.83 21.30
N PRO A 228 -0.39 7.42 21.21
CA PRO A 228 -0.94 7.88 19.94
C PRO A 228 0.00 8.89 19.26
N ILE A 229 0.05 8.88 17.92
CA ILE A 229 0.84 9.82 17.11
C ILE A 229 0.29 11.25 17.24
N ILE A 230 -1.05 11.37 17.27
CA ILE A 230 -1.75 12.64 17.46
C ILE A 230 -2.70 12.53 18.65
N SER A 231 -3.08 13.68 19.23
CA SER A 231 -4.05 13.67 20.33
C SER A 231 -5.42 13.14 19.88
N PRO A 232 -6.20 12.48 20.76
CA PRO A 232 -7.56 12.05 20.43
C PRO A 232 -8.48 13.19 19.98
N ASP A 233 -8.26 14.43 20.46
CA ASP A 233 -9.05 15.59 20.06
C ASP A 233 -8.70 16.05 18.64
N LEU A 234 -7.43 16.10 18.31
CA LEU A 234 -6.98 16.38 16.93
C LEU A 234 -7.49 15.34 15.93
N TYR A 235 -7.46 14.06 16.30
CA TYR A 235 -8.06 12.99 15.52
C TYR A 235 -9.56 13.22 15.27
N ARG A 236 -10.32 13.54 16.34
CA ARG A 236 -11.76 13.76 16.25
C ARG A 236 -12.12 14.97 15.38
N ASP A 237 -11.29 16.00 15.43
CA ASP A 237 -11.48 17.23 14.68
C ASP A 237 -11.08 17.09 13.21
N LYS A 238 -9.87 16.60 12.92
CA LYS A 238 -9.27 16.66 11.58
C LYS A 238 -9.38 15.37 10.78
N ILE A 239 -9.27 14.20 11.38
CA ILE A 239 -9.13 12.93 10.66
C ILE A 239 -10.42 12.11 10.66
N LYS A 240 -11.01 11.91 11.84
CA LYS A 240 -12.22 11.09 12.01
C LYS A 240 -13.38 11.44 11.08
N PRO A 241 -13.67 12.73 10.75
CA PRO A 241 -14.76 13.06 9.83
C PRO A 241 -14.58 12.44 8.44
N TYR A 242 -13.36 12.32 7.95
CA TYR A 242 -13.04 11.72 6.65
C TYR A 242 -13.15 10.19 6.71
N HIS A 243 -12.55 9.54 7.73
CA HIS A 243 -12.71 8.10 7.95
C HIS A 243 -14.20 7.72 8.02
N LYS A 244 -15.00 8.46 8.80
CA LYS A 244 -16.44 8.23 8.91
C LYS A 244 -17.15 8.27 7.55
N LYS A 245 -16.79 9.22 6.68
CA LYS A 245 -17.40 9.34 5.35
C LYS A 245 -17.00 8.19 4.44
N LEU A 246 -15.72 7.77 4.44
CA LEU A 246 -15.24 6.63 3.66
C LEU A 246 -15.91 5.33 4.10
N TYR A 247 -15.90 5.03 5.41
CA TYR A 247 -16.51 3.79 5.93
C TYR A 247 -18.02 3.75 5.70
N ARG A 248 -18.70 4.86 5.91
CA ARG A 248 -20.13 4.98 5.61
C ARG A 248 -20.43 4.73 4.14
N TYR A 249 -19.60 5.26 3.24
CA TYR A 249 -19.77 5.03 1.81
C TYR A 249 -19.73 3.52 1.48
N ILE A 250 -18.78 2.77 2.04
CA ILE A 250 -18.68 1.31 1.84
C ILE A 250 -19.95 0.64 2.35
N GLN A 251 -20.37 0.93 3.58
CA GLN A 251 -21.54 0.32 4.24
C GLN A 251 -22.87 0.62 3.54
N GLU A 252 -23.01 1.79 2.94
CA GLU A 252 -24.24 2.20 2.25
C GLU A 252 -24.31 1.73 0.78
N ASN A 253 -23.17 1.35 0.17
CA ASN A 253 -23.08 1.07 -1.28
C ASN A 253 -22.54 -0.33 -1.61
N SER A 254 -22.32 -1.20 -0.62
CA SER A 254 -21.85 -2.56 -0.82
C SER A 254 -22.19 -3.47 0.36
N ASP A 255 -22.13 -4.79 0.14
CA ASP A 255 -22.24 -5.81 1.19
C ASP A 255 -20.85 -6.19 1.76
N VAL A 256 -19.80 -5.42 1.45
CA VAL A 256 -18.43 -5.69 1.83
C VAL A 256 -18.20 -5.28 3.28
N PHE A 257 -17.60 -6.16 4.08
CA PHE A 257 -17.21 -5.86 5.45
C PHE A 257 -15.95 -4.99 5.49
N VAL A 258 -15.97 -3.97 6.35
CA VAL A 258 -14.79 -3.13 6.61
C VAL A 258 -13.95 -3.78 7.72
N PHE A 259 -12.68 -3.99 7.42
CA PHE A 259 -11.67 -4.54 8.34
C PHE A 259 -10.61 -3.49 8.65
#